data_ac07932ac67f87a5b906ec67f89bef0d
#
_entry.id   ac07932ac67f87a5b906ec67f89bef0d
#
_cell.length_a   1.000
_cell.length_b   1.000
_cell.length_c   1.000
_cell.angle_alpha   90.00
_cell.angle_beta   90.00
_cell.angle_gamma   90.00
#
_symmetry.space_group_name_H-M   'P 1'
#
loop_
_entity.id
_entity.type
_entity.pdbx_description
1 polymer ?
#
loop_
_entity_poly.entity_id
_entity_poly.type
_entity_poly.pdbx_seq_one_letter_code
_entity_poly.pdbx_strand_id
1 'polypeptide(L)'
;MELTQRSNSAEWDTEGTTAQSILFKMGNEYYGLPISLVREIIKPLPVTRFPKSPLYVEGVIDLRGRILPIINLPKMFGLEATPETDDTRFVDLQLEGLSIGIIVEAVSEVLNIPQKLIEPAPPIIAGVDGKYLQGIARMNDKLIMLLDVDEIFGQWKK
;
A
#
# COMPACT_ATOMS: atom_id res chain seq x y z
N MET A 1 6.73 24.60 7.68
CA MET A 1 6.65 24.12 7.46
C MET A 1 6.91 23.57 7.22
N GLU A 2 7.06 23.00 7.28
CA GLU A 2 7.21 22.41 7.02
C GLU A 2 7.23 21.60 6.83
N LEU A 3 7.17 21.22 6.47
CA LEU A 3 7.02 20.41 6.25
C LEU A 3 7.35 19.50 6.40
N THR A 4 7.31 19.13 6.79
CA THR A 4 7.57 18.28 6.89
C THR A 4 8.15 17.59 6.48
N GLN A 5 8.52 17.58 7.04
CA GLN A 5 8.99 16.86 6.41
C GLN A 5 9.27 15.43 6.62
N ARG A 6 8.45 14.59 6.87
CA ARG A 6 8.58 13.15 6.83
C ARG A 6 8.32 12.70 5.41
N SER A 7 9.05 11.70 4.93
CA SER A 7 9.02 11.38 3.54
C SER A 7 7.64 11.02 3.04
N ASN A 8 6.95 10.12 3.72
CA ASN A 8 5.65 9.70 3.24
C ASN A 8 4.56 10.69 3.57
N SER A 9 4.75 11.45 4.61
CA SER A 9 3.77 12.46 4.92
C SER A 9 3.71 13.53 3.85
N ALA A 10 4.86 13.81 3.24
CA ALA A 10 4.89 14.79 2.16
C ALA A 10 4.05 14.32 0.98
N GLU A 11 3.99 13.01 0.76
CA GLU A 11 3.22 12.48 -0.35
C GLU A 11 1.72 12.67 -0.16
N TRP A 12 1.29 12.75 1.10
CA TRP A 12 -0.12 12.87 1.40
C TRP A 12 -0.59 14.30 1.45
N ASP A 13 0.30 15.20 1.09
CA ASP A 13 -0.12 16.55 1.07
C ASP A 13 0.23 17.32 2.28
N THR A 14 0.40 18.53 2.09
CA THR A 14 0.60 19.49 3.13
C THR A 14 -0.17 20.71 2.72
N GLU A 15 -0.53 21.53 3.68
CA GLU A 15 -1.01 22.87 3.44
C GLU A 15 -2.26 22.93 2.58
N GLY A 16 -3.12 21.94 2.75
CA GLY A 16 -4.43 22.02 2.12
C GLY A 16 -4.49 21.64 0.67
N THR A 17 -3.38 21.24 0.06
CA THR A 17 -3.43 20.78 -1.31
C THR A 17 -4.03 19.38 -1.35
N THR A 18 -3.97 18.74 -2.50
CA THR A 18 -4.44 17.38 -2.63
C THR A 18 -3.30 16.51 -3.09
N ALA A 19 -3.38 15.24 -2.77
CA ALA A 19 -2.40 14.26 -3.23
C ALA A 19 -3.12 13.25 -4.10
N GLN A 20 -2.51 12.90 -5.22
CA GLN A 20 -3.05 11.84 -6.05
C GLN A 20 -2.77 10.50 -5.40
N SER A 21 -3.81 9.72 -5.26
CA SER A 21 -3.71 8.43 -4.61
C SER A 21 -4.29 7.36 -5.51
N ILE A 22 -3.63 6.21 -5.52
CA ILE A 22 -4.20 5.06 -6.18
C ILE A 22 -4.98 4.27 -5.15
N LEU A 23 -6.22 3.91 -5.49
CA LEU A 23 -7.07 3.12 -4.64
C LEU A 23 -7.09 1.70 -5.12
N PHE A 24 -7.02 0.78 -4.17
CA PHE A 24 -7.12 -0.64 -4.50
C PHE A 24 -7.87 -1.36 -3.39
N LYS A 25 -8.33 -2.55 -3.70
CA LYS A 25 -9.09 -3.37 -2.76
C LYS A 25 -8.24 -4.49 -2.23
N MET A 26 -8.39 -4.75 -0.94
CA MET A 26 -7.89 -5.96 -0.31
C MET A 26 -8.90 -6.33 0.76
N GLY A 27 -9.41 -7.57 0.69
CA GLY A 27 -10.30 -8.07 1.74
C GLY A 27 -11.57 -7.26 1.90
N ASN A 28 -12.13 -6.77 0.82
CA ASN A 28 -13.36 -5.97 0.81
C ASN A 28 -13.20 -4.55 1.34
N GLU A 29 -11.97 -4.13 1.60
CA GLU A 29 -11.71 -2.77 2.07
C GLU A 29 -10.94 -2.02 1.00
N TYR A 30 -11.11 -0.69 1.00
CA TYR A 30 -10.35 0.16 0.10
C TYR A 30 -9.14 0.73 0.81
N TYR A 31 -8.01 0.68 0.12
CA TYR A 31 -6.76 1.21 0.63
C TYR A 31 -6.21 2.20 -0.38
N GLY A 32 -5.42 3.13 0.09
CA GLY A 32 -4.83 4.12 -0.79
C GLY A 32 -3.36 4.28 -0.55
N LEU A 33 -2.66 4.62 -1.62
CA LEU A 33 -1.23 4.92 -1.61
C LEU A 33 -0.98 6.15 -2.45
N PRO A 34 0.01 6.97 -2.10
CA PRO A 34 0.41 8.03 -3.01
C PRO A 34 0.85 7.45 -4.34
N ILE A 35 0.34 8.00 -5.44
CA ILE A 35 0.66 7.44 -6.74
C ILE A 35 2.14 7.59 -7.07
N SER A 36 2.80 8.58 -6.45
CA SER A 36 4.21 8.80 -6.69
C SER A 36 5.08 7.62 -6.26
N LEU A 37 4.57 6.77 -5.38
CA LEU A 37 5.31 5.59 -4.94
C LEU A 37 5.14 4.40 -5.88
N VAL A 38 4.21 4.47 -6.81
CA VAL A 38 3.90 3.34 -7.67
C VAL A 38 4.72 3.43 -8.93
N ARG A 39 5.55 2.43 -9.15
CA ARG A 39 6.35 2.37 -10.36
C ARG A 39 5.57 1.78 -11.51
N GLU A 40 4.85 0.69 -11.26
CA GLU A 40 3.97 0.12 -12.26
C GLU A 40 3.02 -0.86 -11.60
N ILE A 41 1.98 -1.21 -12.33
CA ILE A 41 0.99 -2.18 -11.90
C ILE A 41 0.99 -3.27 -12.96
N ILE A 42 1.15 -4.52 -12.53
CA ILE A 42 1.26 -5.62 -13.48
C ILE A 42 0.32 -6.75 -13.10
N LYS A 43 0.02 -7.58 -14.07
CA LYS A 43 -0.67 -8.83 -13.80
C LYS A 43 0.28 -9.75 -13.04
N PRO A 44 -0.25 -10.64 -12.21
CA PRO A 44 0.62 -11.53 -11.44
C PRO A 44 1.53 -12.35 -12.34
N LEU A 45 2.76 -12.50 -11.89
CA LEU A 45 3.76 -13.35 -12.52
C LEU A 45 4.05 -14.51 -11.58
N PRO A 46 4.63 -15.60 -12.10
CA PRO A 46 5.00 -16.71 -11.21
C PRO A 46 5.94 -16.24 -10.11
N VAL A 47 5.66 -16.69 -8.90
CA VAL A 47 6.40 -16.28 -7.71
C VAL A 47 7.25 -17.44 -7.24
N THR A 48 8.54 -17.17 -7.01
CA THR A 48 9.46 -18.17 -6.46
C THR A 48 9.50 -17.95 -4.96
N ARG A 49 9.10 -18.97 -4.21
CA ARG A 49 9.06 -18.87 -2.76
C ARG A 49 10.46 -18.99 -2.19
N PHE A 50 10.70 -18.24 -1.13
CA PHE A 50 11.93 -18.32 -0.36
C PHE A 50 11.67 -19.13 0.91
N PRO A 51 12.41 -20.19 1.16
CA PRO A 51 12.26 -20.91 2.45
C PRO A 51 12.62 -19.97 3.60
N LYS A 52 11.93 -20.15 4.73
CA LYS A 52 12.23 -19.43 5.96
C LYS A 52 11.90 -17.93 5.91
N SER A 53 11.16 -17.50 4.89
CA SER A 53 10.64 -16.12 4.87
C SER A 53 9.44 -16.04 5.79
N PRO A 54 9.12 -14.83 6.28
CA PRO A 54 7.84 -14.62 6.97
C PRO A 54 6.67 -15.02 6.06
N LEU A 55 5.57 -15.41 6.68
CA LEU A 55 4.41 -15.88 5.91
C LEU A 55 3.85 -14.82 4.96
N TYR A 56 4.00 -13.55 5.30
CA TYR A 56 3.48 -12.49 4.43
C TYR A 56 4.35 -12.22 3.20
N VAL A 57 5.54 -12.81 3.14
CA VAL A 57 6.36 -12.73 1.94
C VAL A 57 6.02 -13.93 1.08
N GLU A 58 5.34 -13.66 -0.04
CA GLU A 58 4.96 -14.76 -0.94
C GLU A 58 6.16 -15.32 -1.67
N GLY A 59 7.17 -14.51 -1.89
CA GLY A 59 8.38 -14.90 -2.58
C GLY A 59 8.89 -13.74 -3.40
N VAL A 60 9.55 -14.04 -4.51
CA VAL A 60 10.09 -13.01 -5.40
C VAL A 60 9.68 -13.30 -6.82
N ILE A 61 9.63 -12.26 -7.62
CA ILE A 61 9.47 -12.38 -9.07
C ILE A 61 10.67 -11.73 -9.74
N ASP A 62 10.90 -12.14 -10.98
CA ASP A 62 11.89 -11.49 -11.83
C ASP A 62 11.15 -10.57 -12.78
N LEU A 63 11.27 -9.28 -12.54
CA LEU A 63 10.58 -8.30 -13.36
C LEU A 63 11.60 -7.61 -14.24
N ARG A 64 11.77 -8.18 -15.43
CA ARG A 64 12.71 -7.65 -16.44
C ARG A 64 14.11 -7.48 -15.86
N GLY A 65 14.59 -8.53 -15.19
CA GLY A 65 15.95 -8.54 -14.63
C GLY A 65 16.05 -7.97 -13.22
N ARG A 66 14.98 -7.41 -12.67
CA ARG A 66 14.97 -6.94 -11.29
C ARG A 66 14.25 -7.96 -10.42
N ILE A 67 14.85 -8.27 -9.28
CA ILE A 67 14.22 -9.17 -8.33
C ILE A 67 13.34 -8.34 -7.42
N LEU A 68 12.06 -8.67 -7.40
CA LEU A 68 11.08 -7.91 -6.65
C LEU A 68 10.39 -8.81 -5.63
N PRO A 69 10.55 -8.55 -4.33
CA PRO A 69 9.81 -9.33 -3.33
C PRO A 69 8.33 -8.99 -3.41
N ILE A 70 7.50 -10.00 -3.22
CA ILE A 70 6.06 -9.85 -3.29
C ILE A 70 5.48 -10.07 -1.91
N ILE A 71 4.77 -9.08 -1.41
CA ILE A 71 4.25 -9.05 -0.05
C ILE A 71 2.74 -9.16 -0.08
N ASN A 72 2.21 -9.98 0.79
CA ASN A 72 0.79 -10.11 1.01
C ASN A 72 0.42 -9.28 2.23
N LEU A 73 -0.10 -8.06 2.01
CA LEU A 73 -0.39 -7.17 3.13
C LEU A 73 -1.45 -7.72 4.08
N PRO A 74 -2.54 -8.32 3.61
CA PRO A 74 -3.48 -8.90 4.57
C PRO A 74 -2.82 -9.87 5.54
N LYS A 75 -1.94 -10.73 5.04
CA LYS A 75 -1.21 -11.63 5.94
C LYS A 75 -0.31 -10.88 6.90
N MET A 76 0.34 -9.82 6.41
CA MET A 76 1.21 -9.02 7.27
C MET A 76 0.41 -8.39 8.41
N PHE A 77 -0.84 -8.03 8.14
CA PHE A 77 -1.71 -7.45 9.15
C PHE A 77 -2.40 -8.51 10.02
N GLY A 78 -2.11 -9.79 9.80
CA GLY A 78 -2.74 -10.86 10.57
C GLY A 78 -4.11 -11.25 10.05
N LEU A 79 -4.43 -10.89 8.84
CA LEU A 79 -5.70 -11.19 8.21
C LEU A 79 -5.53 -12.30 7.19
N GLU A 80 -6.64 -12.84 6.72
CA GLU A 80 -6.59 -13.86 5.69
C GLU A 80 -6.24 -13.25 4.35
N ALA A 81 -5.46 -14.00 3.57
CA ALA A 81 -5.15 -13.59 2.21
C ALA A 81 -6.40 -13.69 1.35
N THR A 82 -6.54 -12.80 0.38
CA THR A 82 -7.62 -12.88 -0.56
C THR A 82 -7.23 -13.81 -1.70
N PRO A 83 -8.19 -14.52 -2.29
CA PRO A 83 -7.87 -15.42 -3.39
C PRO A 83 -7.52 -14.63 -4.65
N GLU A 84 -6.71 -15.25 -5.48
CA GLU A 84 -6.36 -14.65 -6.76
C GLU A 84 -7.54 -14.79 -7.72
N THR A 85 -7.83 -13.68 -8.43
CA THR A 85 -8.85 -13.65 -9.46
C THR A 85 -8.27 -12.96 -10.68
N ASP A 86 -9.09 -12.78 -11.71
CA ASP A 86 -8.64 -12.06 -12.89
C ASP A 86 -8.31 -10.60 -12.61
N ASP A 87 -8.84 -10.06 -11.53
CA ASP A 87 -8.60 -8.67 -11.16
C ASP A 87 -7.35 -8.46 -10.31
N THR A 88 -6.76 -9.53 -9.83
CA THR A 88 -5.58 -9.45 -8.98
C THR A 88 -4.44 -8.76 -9.72
N ARG A 89 -3.71 -7.91 -9.01
CA ARG A 89 -2.56 -7.20 -9.57
C ARG A 89 -1.43 -7.18 -8.57
N PHE A 90 -0.22 -7.06 -9.08
CA PHE A 90 0.95 -6.74 -8.29
C PHE A 90 1.25 -5.28 -8.49
N VAL A 91 1.40 -4.53 -7.42
CA VAL A 91 1.74 -3.11 -7.47
C VAL A 91 3.19 -2.96 -7.08
N ASP A 92 4.00 -2.52 -8.02
CA ASP A 92 5.45 -2.34 -7.83
C ASP A 92 5.67 -0.99 -7.19
N LEU A 93 6.09 -1.00 -5.92
CA LEU A 93 6.33 0.21 -5.15
C LEU A 93 7.82 0.52 -5.13
N GLN A 94 8.14 1.76 -5.38
CA GLN A 94 9.51 2.24 -5.28
C GLN A 94 9.59 3.12 -4.04
N LEU A 95 10.17 2.58 -3.00
CA LEU A 95 10.40 3.33 -1.77
C LEU A 95 11.85 3.74 -1.75
N GLU A 96 12.20 4.57 -0.79
CA GLU A 96 13.56 5.04 -0.69
C GLU A 96 14.50 3.86 -0.49
N GLY A 97 15.31 3.55 -1.50
CA GLY A 97 16.26 2.46 -1.43
C GLY A 97 15.67 1.07 -1.41
N LEU A 98 14.39 0.93 -1.76
CA LEU A 98 13.73 -0.36 -1.63
C LEU A 98 12.64 -0.49 -2.67
N SER A 99 12.60 -1.62 -3.36
CA SER A 99 11.52 -1.95 -4.30
C SER A 99 10.76 -3.14 -3.72
N ILE A 100 9.45 -3.02 -3.69
CA ILE A 100 8.58 -4.05 -3.12
C ILE A 100 7.34 -4.14 -3.98
N GLY A 101 6.87 -5.35 -4.21
CA GLY A 101 5.57 -5.55 -4.83
C GLY A 101 4.56 -5.94 -3.78
N ILE A 102 3.35 -5.41 -3.87
CA ILE A 102 2.26 -5.86 -3.03
C ILE A 102 1.18 -6.47 -3.90
N ILE A 103 0.47 -7.43 -3.33
CA ILE A 103 -0.64 -8.09 -4.04
C ILE A 103 -1.91 -7.36 -3.65
N VAL A 104 -2.66 -6.92 -4.64
CA VAL A 104 -3.95 -6.30 -4.38
C VAL A 104 -5.04 -7.06 -5.10
N GLU A 105 -6.21 -7.08 -4.50
CA GLU A 105 -7.36 -7.80 -5.05
C GLU A 105 -7.82 -7.18 -6.36
N ALA A 106 -7.79 -5.87 -6.43
CA ALA A 106 -8.16 -5.13 -7.64
C ALA A 106 -7.71 -3.71 -7.48
N VAL A 107 -7.35 -3.07 -8.59
CA VAL A 107 -7.07 -1.63 -8.61
C VAL A 107 -8.37 -0.94 -8.97
N SER A 108 -8.74 0.05 -8.19
CA SER A 108 -10.02 0.72 -8.35
C SER A 108 -9.90 1.99 -9.20
N GLU A 109 -9.18 2.98 -8.71
CA GLU A 109 -9.13 4.27 -9.41
C GLU A 109 -8.04 5.12 -8.81
N VAL A 110 -7.79 6.25 -9.47
CA VAL A 110 -6.88 7.26 -8.95
C VAL A 110 -7.73 8.45 -8.52
N LEU A 111 -7.53 8.92 -7.30
CA LEU A 111 -8.30 10.03 -6.75
C LEU A 111 -7.37 11.08 -6.19
N ASN A 112 -7.83 12.32 -6.23
CA ASN A 112 -7.22 13.40 -5.45
C ASN A 112 -7.95 13.46 -4.12
N ILE A 113 -7.22 13.26 -3.03
CA ILE A 113 -7.82 13.26 -1.71
C ILE A 113 -7.43 14.53 -0.98
N PRO A 114 -8.39 15.43 -0.74
CA PRO A 114 -8.07 16.66 -0.03
C PRO A 114 -7.63 16.39 1.40
N GLN A 115 -6.63 17.12 1.85
CA GLN A 115 -6.11 16.95 3.20
C GLN A 115 -7.23 17.06 4.25
N LYS A 116 -8.16 17.97 4.02
CA LYS A 116 -9.21 18.20 5.01
C LYS A 116 -10.13 17.00 5.20
N LEU A 117 -10.14 16.06 4.26
CA LEU A 117 -10.96 14.85 4.37
C LEU A 117 -10.23 13.73 5.08
N ILE A 118 -8.95 13.90 5.40
CA ILE A 118 -8.17 12.85 6.03
C ILE A 118 -8.26 12.99 7.53
N GLU A 119 -8.74 11.94 8.18
CA GLU A 119 -8.93 11.90 9.63
C GLU A 119 -7.96 10.91 10.24
N PRO A 120 -7.62 11.06 11.52
CA PRO A 120 -6.77 10.07 12.18
C PRO A 120 -7.42 8.70 12.18
N ALA A 121 -6.62 7.68 12.04
CA ALA A 121 -7.12 6.31 12.09
C ALA A 121 -7.40 5.92 13.54
N PRO A 122 -8.48 5.16 13.78
CA PRO A 122 -8.69 4.62 15.13
C PRO A 122 -7.62 3.57 15.42
N PRO A 123 -7.47 3.13 16.68
CA PRO A 123 -6.45 2.13 17.02
C PRO A 123 -6.57 0.84 16.21
N ILE A 124 -7.78 0.43 15.90
CA ILE A 124 -8.03 -0.74 15.06
C ILE A 124 -9.18 -0.41 14.12
N ILE A 125 -9.02 -0.75 12.85
CA ILE A 125 -10.09 -0.57 11.88
C ILE A 125 -10.01 -1.70 10.87
N ALA A 126 -11.14 -2.39 10.67
CA ALA A 126 -11.23 -3.53 9.76
C ALA A 126 -10.16 -4.58 10.03
N GLY A 127 -9.80 -4.75 11.30
CA GLY A 127 -8.76 -5.71 11.69
C GLY A 127 -7.35 -5.21 11.54
N VAL A 128 -7.16 -3.99 11.05
CA VAL A 128 -5.82 -3.44 10.82
C VAL A 128 -5.46 -2.50 11.96
N ASP A 129 -4.25 -2.67 12.51
CA ASP A 129 -3.74 -1.77 13.52
C ASP A 129 -3.58 -0.38 12.90
N GLY A 130 -4.17 0.62 13.56
CA GLY A 130 -4.17 1.98 13.03
C GLY A 130 -2.79 2.57 12.82
N LYS A 131 -1.77 2.01 13.49
CA LYS A 131 -0.41 2.55 13.31
C LYS A 131 0.11 2.35 11.89
N TYR A 132 -0.48 1.41 11.14
CA TYR A 132 -0.07 1.19 9.76
C TYR A 132 -0.74 2.15 8.78
N LEU A 133 -1.55 3.07 9.28
CA LEU A 133 -2.30 3.99 8.44
C LEU A 133 -1.89 5.43 8.72
N GLN A 134 -1.77 6.22 7.66
CA GLN A 134 -1.60 7.67 7.80
C GLN A 134 -2.90 8.30 8.28
N GLY A 135 -4.01 7.68 7.93
CA GLY A 135 -5.30 8.19 8.28
C GLY A 135 -6.35 7.47 7.48
N ILE A 136 -7.58 7.97 7.59
CA ILE A 136 -8.70 7.44 6.81
C ILE A 136 -9.39 8.61 6.13
N ALA A 137 -10.05 8.32 5.01
CA ALA A 137 -10.80 9.33 4.29
C ALA A 137 -12.08 8.71 3.78
N ARG A 138 -13.14 9.51 3.73
CA ARG A 138 -14.41 9.07 3.18
C ARG A 138 -14.69 9.88 1.93
N MET A 139 -14.74 9.21 0.79
CA MET A 139 -14.99 9.83 -0.50
C MET A 139 -15.74 8.86 -1.38
N ASN A 140 -16.66 9.38 -2.18
CA ASN A 140 -17.36 8.57 -3.19
C ASN A 140 -17.98 7.32 -2.57
N ASP A 141 -18.55 7.48 -1.37
CA ASP A 141 -19.22 6.40 -0.63
C ASP A 141 -18.26 5.27 -0.23
N LYS A 142 -16.96 5.55 -0.22
CA LYS A 142 -15.96 4.59 0.19
C LYS A 142 -15.23 5.08 1.42
N LEU A 143 -14.91 4.16 2.30
CA LEU A 143 -13.96 4.42 3.39
C LEU A 143 -12.62 3.96 2.90
N ILE A 144 -11.66 4.87 2.84
CA ILE A 144 -10.35 4.61 2.29
C ILE A 144 -9.33 4.64 3.41
N MET A 145 -8.57 3.55 3.54
CA MET A 145 -7.52 3.47 4.54
C MET A 145 -6.20 3.82 3.87
N LEU A 146 -5.58 4.92 4.31
CA LEU A 146 -4.38 5.45 3.69
C LEU A 146 -3.18 4.81 4.36
N LEU A 147 -2.42 4.04 3.60
CA LEU A 147 -1.33 3.25 4.14
C LEU A 147 -0.12 4.13 4.47
N ASP A 148 0.53 3.80 5.57
CA ASP A 148 1.77 4.44 5.99
C ASP A 148 2.91 3.50 5.64
N VAL A 149 3.51 3.71 4.47
CA VAL A 149 4.52 2.78 3.99
C VAL A 149 5.80 2.83 4.82
N ASP A 150 6.08 3.98 5.44
CA ASP A 150 7.24 4.04 6.34
C ASP A 150 7.03 3.16 7.55
N GLU A 151 5.83 3.16 8.08
CA GLU A 151 5.55 2.34 9.25
C GLU A 151 5.51 0.85 8.88
N ILE A 152 4.95 0.56 7.71
CA ILE A 152 4.80 -0.83 7.28
C ILE A 152 6.15 -1.43 6.87
N PHE A 153 6.94 -0.69 6.10
CA PHE A 153 8.15 -1.24 5.48
C PHE A 153 9.44 -0.58 5.96
N GLY A 154 9.34 0.37 6.89
CA GLY A 154 10.51 1.17 7.28
C GLY A 154 11.66 0.33 7.81
N GLN A 155 11.35 -0.74 8.53
CA GLN A 155 12.41 -1.58 9.09
C GLN A 155 13.21 -2.32 8.02
N TRP A 156 12.69 -2.38 6.78
CA TRP A 156 13.37 -3.05 5.69
C TRP A 156 14.28 -2.11 4.91
N LYS A 157 14.13 -0.82 5.11
CA LYS A 157 14.96 0.15 4.40
C LYS A 157 16.30 0.29 5.11
N LYS A 158 17.33 0.59 4.34
CA LYS A 158 18.67 0.74 4.90
C LYS A 158 19.12 2.17 4.95
#